data_9aa065f56ccba664ee8a2bd0e2bf8ade
#
_entry.id   9aa065f56ccba664ee8a2bd0e2bf8ade
#
_cell.length_a   1.000
_cell.length_b   1.000
_cell.length_c   1.000
_cell.angle_alpha   90.00
_cell.angle_beta   90.00
_cell.angle_gamma   90.00
#
_symmetry.space_group_name_H-M   'P 1'
#
loop_
_entity.id
_entity.type
_entity.pdbx_description
1 polymer ?
#
loop_
_entity_poly.entity_id
_entity_poly.type
_entity_poly.pdbx_seq_one_letter_code
_entity_poly.pdbx_strand_id
1 'polypeptide(L)'
;MRLPKNENPAIRALGIPSMSKFTKKLPSRNWLIFFGVVGSAIGGYFYDQNEIKKLRLSYMSEASRLMHDINAAREAKDVDINNIPTNLKLRKLKVIIAPLPDDYLDNTMKVWRRYIKPVIHAAGLDYSLVLGDEQGKIREQIADEL
;
A
#
# COMPACT_ATOMS: atom_id res chain seq x y z
N MET A 1 -17.17 -33.14 -49.85
CA MET A 1 -16.34 -32.40 -48.89
C MET A 1 -16.73 -30.93 -48.96
N ARG A 2 -17.60 -30.40 -48.03
CA ARG A 2 -18.05 -29.00 -48.04
C ARG A 2 -17.10 -28.16 -47.26
N LEU A 3 -16.41 -27.22 -47.91
CA LEU A 3 -15.53 -26.22 -47.27
C LEU A 3 -16.36 -25.29 -46.37
N PRO A 4 -15.92 -24.97 -45.18
CA PRO A 4 -16.61 -24.02 -44.32
C PRO A 4 -16.59 -22.63 -44.97
N LYS A 5 -17.77 -22.09 -45.23
CA LYS A 5 -18.05 -20.81 -45.85
C LYS A 5 -17.82 -19.73 -44.78
N ASN A 6 -16.78 -18.92 -44.93
CA ASN A 6 -16.43 -17.71 -44.15
C ASN A 6 -15.18 -17.79 -43.27
N GLU A 7 -14.05 -18.10 -43.88
CA GLU A 7 -12.78 -17.78 -43.22
C GLU A 7 -12.09 -16.69 -44.07
N ASN A 8 -11.86 -15.52 -43.47
CA ASN A 8 -11.07 -14.44 -44.08
C ASN A 8 -9.66 -14.95 -44.42
N PRO A 9 -9.24 -14.89 -45.72
CA PRO A 9 -7.95 -15.43 -46.17
C PRO A 9 -6.76 -14.79 -45.43
N ALA A 10 -6.91 -13.55 -44.94
CA ALA A 10 -5.88 -12.84 -44.14
C ALA A 10 -5.60 -13.52 -42.79
N ILE A 11 -6.63 -14.06 -42.12
CA ILE A 11 -6.47 -14.73 -40.83
C ILE A 11 -5.77 -16.07 -40.98
N ARG A 12 -5.95 -16.73 -42.11
CA ARG A 12 -5.29 -17.99 -42.45
C ARG A 12 -3.80 -17.80 -42.73
N ALA A 13 -3.44 -16.68 -43.36
CA ALA A 13 -2.03 -16.33 -43.65
C ALA A 13 -1.23 -16.02 -42.40
N LEU A 14 -1.88 -15.56 -41.32
CA LEU A 14 -1.26 -15.25 -40.03
C LEU A 14 -1.12 -16.48 -39.09
N GLY A 15 -1.54 -17.67 -39.52
CA GLY A 15 -1.43 -18.90 -38.73
C GLY A 15 -2.32 -18.91 -37.47
N ILE A 16 -3.25 -17.96 -37.35
CA ILE A 16 -4.14 -17.86 -36.18
C ILE A 16 -5.23 -18.94 -36.32
N PRO A 17 -5.40 -19.87 -35.36
CA PRO A 17 -6.43 -20.88 -35.41
C PRO A 17 -7.83 -20.22 -35.47
N SER A 18 -8.67 -20.63 -36.42
CA SER A 18 -9.98 -20.04 -36.60
C SER A 18 -10.81 -20.11 -35.31
N MET A 19 -11.43 -19.00 -34.92
CA MET A 19 -12.29 -18.89 -33.73
C MET A 19 -13.42 -19.94 -33.68
N SER A 20 -13.79 -20.51 -34.84
CA SER A 20 -14.79 -21.57 -34.93
C SER A 20 -14.43 -22.87 -34.18
N LYS A 21 -13.13 -23.09 -33.92
CA LYS A 21 -12.68 -24.24 -33.12
C LYS A 21 -12.83 -24.02 -31.61
N PHE A 22 -12.84 -22.74 -31.16
CA PHE A 22 -13.02 -22.39 -29.76
C PHE A 22 -14.47 -22.48 -29.29
N THR A 23 -15.45 -22.26 -30.18
CA THR A 23 -16.87 -22.27 -29.83
C THR A 23 -17.45 -23.66 -29.59
N LYS A 24 -16.75 -24.73 -29.99
CA LYS A 24 -17.26 -26.10 -29.88
C LYS A 24 -17.16 -26.76 -28.52
N LYS A 25 -16.51 -26.11 -27.53
CA LYS A 25 -16.40 -26.59 -26.13
C LYS A 25 -16.54 -25.45 -25.13
N LEU A 26 -17.60 -24.66 -25.28
CA LEU A 26 -17.97 -23.75 -24.20
C LEU A 26 -18.37 -24.59 -22.98
N PRO A 27 -17.84 -24.31 -21.81
CA PRO A 27 -18.23 -24.98 -20.58
C PRO A 27 -19.73 -24.76 -20.32
N SER A 28 -20.35 -25.67 -19.56
CA SER A 28 -21.77 -25.59 -19.24
C SER A 28 -22.11 -24.25 -18.60
N ARG A 29 -23.37 -23.79 -18.74
CA ARG A 29 -23.84 -22.50 -18.18
C ARG A 29 -23.44 -22.33 -16.70
N ASN A 30 -23.52 -23.39 -15.92
CA ASN A 30 -23.16 -23.35 -14.51
C ASN A 30 -21.64 -23.06 -14.27
N TRP A 31 -20.79 -23.59 -15.14
CA TRP A 31 -19.35 -23.32 -15.12
C TRP A 31 -19.02 -21.87 -15.49
N LEU A 32 -19.75 -21.29 -16.44
CA LEU A 32 -19.59 -19.88 -16.81
C LEU A 32 -19.98 -18.95 -15.66
N ILE A 33 -21.08 -19.26 -14.97
CA ILE A 33 -21.52 -18.52 -13.78
C ILE A 33 -20.46 -18.62 -12.67
N PHE A 34 -19.95 -19.83 -12.41
CA PHE A 34 -18.91 -20.06 -11.43
C PHE A 34 -17.65 -19.23 -11.71
N PHE A 35 -17.14 -19.29 -12.93
CA PHE A 35 -15.98 -18.49 -13.33
C PHE A 35 -16.25 -16.99 -13.28
N GLY A 36 -17.47 -16.56 -13.62
CA GLY A 36 -17.89 -15.17 -13.49
C GLY A 36 -17.82 -14.67 -12.06
N VAL A 37 -18.38 -15.42 -11.11
CA VAL A 37 -18.37 -15.07 -9.69
C VAL A 37 -16.96 -15.10 -9.11
N VAL A 38 -16.21 -16.16 -9.35
CA VAL A 38 -14.83 -16.29 -8.85
C VAL A 38 -13.92 -15.22 -9.48
N GLY A 39 -14.06 -15.00 -10.79
CA GLY A 39 -13.28 -13.98 -11.49
C GLY A 39 -13.57 -12.56 -11.00
N SER A 40 -14.84 -12.24 -10.71
CA SER A 40 -15.21 -10.93 -10.16
C SER A 40 -14.66 -10.72 -8.73
N ALA A 41 -14.71 -11.77 -7.89
CA ALA A 41 -14.15 -11.69 -6.53
C ALA A 41 -12.63 -11.49 -6.57
N ILE A 42 -11.92 -12.26 -7.40
CA ILE A 42 -10.47 -12.13 -7.57
C ILE A 42 -10.11 -10.75 -8.17
N GLY A 43 -10.83 -10.32 -9.20
CA GLY A 43 -10.64 -9.02 -9.84
C GLY A 43 -10.87 -7.86 -8.85
N GLY A 44 -11.93 -7.93 -8.05
CA GLY A 44 -12.22 -6.96 -6.99
C GLY A 44 -11.10 -6.89 -5.95
N TYR A 45 -10.58 -8.03 -5.52
CA TYR A 45 -9.46 -8.09 -4.58
C TYR A 45 -8.19 -7.43 -5.14
N PHE A 46 -7.82 -7.73 -6.39
CA PHE A 46 -6.65 -7.11 -7.02
C PHE A 46 -6.84 -5.61 -7.24
N TYR A 47 -8.05 -5.18 -7.61
CA TYR A 47 -8.37 -3.77 -7.77
C TYR A 47 -8.19 -3.01 -6.44
N ASP A 48 -8.76 -3.53 -5.35
CA ASP A 48 -8.63 -2.95 -4.02
C ASP A 48 -7.17 -2.86 -3.56
N GLN A 49 -6.39 -3.92 -3.75
CA GLN A 49 -4.97 -3.91 -3.42
C GLN A 49 -4.17 -2.85 -4.21
N ASN A 50 -4.54 -2.61 -5.46
CA ASN A 50 -3.89 -1.58 -6.28
C ASN A 50 -4.26 -0.17 -5.81
N GLU A 51 -5.51 0.07 -5.44
CA GLU A 51 -5.94 1.37 -4.89
C GLU A 51 -5.25 1.67 -3.55
N ILE A 52 -5.16 0.69 -2.66
CA ILE A 52 -4.42 0.84 -1.40
C ILE A 52 -2.94 1.17 -1.65
N LYS A 53 -2.30 0.56 -2.65
CA LYS A 53 -0.91 0.87 -3.02
C LYS A 53 -0.77 2.30 -3.54
N LYS A 54 -1.68 2.76 -4.41
CA LYS A 54 -1.68 4.14 -4.94
C LYS A 54 -1.83 5.16 -3.81
N LEU A 55 -2.81 4.96 -2.92
CA LEU A 55 -3.01 5.82 -1.76
C LEU A 55 -1.76 5.89 -0.88
N ARG A 56 -1.14 4.75 -0.59
CA ARG A 56 0.10 4.73 0.18
C ARG A 56 1.22 5.52 -0.50
N LEU A 57 1.40 5.34 -1.79
CA LEU A 57 2.41 6.06 -2.55
C LEU A 57 2.13 7.58 -2.56
N SER A 58 0.88 7.99 -2.65
CA SER A 58 0.52 9.42 -2.58
C SER A 58 0.86 10.04 -1.22
N TYR A 59 0.55 9.37 -0.11
CA TYR A 59 0.94 9.84 1.22
C TYR A 59 2.47 9.87 1.41
N MET A 60 3.17 8.87 0.90
CA MET A 60 4.64 8.85 0.97
C MET A 60 5.26 9.99 0.14
N SER A 61 4.74 10.27 -1.05
CA SER A 61 5.23 11.37 -1.88
C SER A 61 4.97 12.73 -1.26
N GLU A 62 3.80 12.93 -0.66
CA GLU A 62 3.48 14.17 0.04
C GLU A 62 4.37 14.37 1.29
N ALA A 63 4.57 13.30 2.07
CA ALA A 63 5.46 13.34 3.23
C ALA A 63 6.92 13.63 2.83
N SER A 64 7.41 13.06 1.74
CA SER A 64 8.77 13.33 1.24
C SER A 64 8.90 14.75 0.70
N ARG A 65 7.87 15.31 0.08
CA ARG A 65 7.85 16.70 -0.39
C ARG A 65 7.99 17.68 0.77
N LEU A 66 7.21 17.48 1.85
CA LEU A 66 7.31 18.30 3.05
C LEU A 66 8.72 18.28 3.66
N MET A 67 9.37 17.12 3.65
CA MET A 67 10.73 16.98 4.12
C MET A 67 11.75 17.70 3.23
N HIS A 68 11.57 17.62 1.92
CA HIS A 68 12.41 18.34 0.96
C HIS A 68 12.32 19.85 1.18
N ASP A 69 11.11 20.40 1.39
CA ASP A 69 10.91 21.82 1.65
C ASP A 69 11.58 22.27 2.94
N ILE A 70 11.53 21.44 4.00
CA ILE A 70 12.22 21.71 5.27
C ILE A 70 13.74 21.69 5.08
N ASN A 71 14.27 20.74 4.34
CA ASN A 71 15.73 20.67 4.09
C ASN A 71 16.20 21.82 3.21
N ALA A 72 15.46 22.18 2.16
CA ALA A 72 15.76 23.35 1.35
C ALA A 72 15.76 24.65 2.16
N ALA A 73 14.81 24.81 3.09
CA ALA A 73 14.78 25.95 4.00
C ALA A 73 15.96 25.99 4.98
N ARG A 74 16.52 24.82 5.33
CA ARG A 74 17.73 24.70 6.18
C ARG A 74 18.99 25.04 5.40
N GLU A 75 19.12 24.57 4.17
CA GLU A 75 20.28 24.85 3.30
C GLU A 75 20.34 26.33 2.90
N ALA A 76 19.19 26.97 2.67
CA ALA A 76 19.10 28.38 2.31
C ALA A 76 19.53 29.35 3.43
N LYS A 77 19.61 28.86 4.65
CA LYS A 77 20.00 29.65 5.84
C LYS A 77 21.41 29.34 6.23
N ASP A 78 22.43 29.39 5.56
CA ASP A 78 23.86 29.32 5.96
C ASP A 78 24.09 29.04 7.50
N VAL A 79 23.45 27.97 8.00
CA VAL A 79 23.39 27.67 9.43
C VAL A 79 24.54 26.73 9.77
N ASP A 80 25.49 27.20 10.53
CA ASP A 80 26.52 26.38 11.13
C ASP A 80 25.91 25.17 11.84
N ILE A 81 26.31 23.98 11.43
CA ILE A 81 25.76 22.68 11.90
C ILE A 81 25.82 22.59 13.45
N ASN A 82 26.79 23.25 14.07
CA ASN A 82 26.98 23.26 15.52
C ASN A 82 26.06 24.22 16.29
N ASN A 83 25.43 25.18 15.59
CA ASN A 83 24.59 26.22 16.19
C ASN A 83 23.15 26.18 15.67
N ILE A 84 22.64 24.99 15.21
CA ILE A 84 21.25 24.85 14.76
C ILE A 84 20.31 25.15 15.94
N PRO A 85 19.51 26.22 15.85
CA PRO A 85 18.51 26.51 16.88
C PRO A 85 17.59 25.31 17.12
N THR A 86 17.23 25.09 18.37
CA THR A 86 16.45 23.90 18.79
C THR A 86 15.13 23.72 18.02
N ASN A 87 14.55 24.82 17.56
CA ASN A 87 13.31 24.81 16.74
C ASN A 87 13.52 24.31 15.31
N LEU A 88 14.76 24.26 14.80
CA LEU A 88 15.11 23.72 13.47
C LEU A 88 15.66 22.29 13.52
N LYS A 89 15.90 21.73 14.69
CA LYS A 89 16.25 20.32 14.84
C LYS A 89 15.05 19.45 14.51
N LEU A 90 15.29 18.38 13.79
CA LEU A 90 14.26 17.37 13.54
C LEU A 90 13.79 16.81 14.88
N ARG A 91 12.50 16.90 15.13
CA ARG A 91 11.89 16.37 16.35
C ARG A 91 11.85 14.84 16.23
N LYS A 92 12.28 14.17 17.30
CA LYS A 92 12.12 12.75 17.43
C LYS A 92 10.66 12.45 17.75
N LEU A 93 10.03 11.61 16.93
CA LEU A 93 8.64 11.21 17.12
C LEU A 93 8.58 10.03 18.09
N LYS A 94 7.84 10.17 19.18
CA LYS A 94 7.55 9.06 20.07
C LYS A 94 6.23 8.42 19.65
N VAL A 95 6.30 7.18 19.20
CA VAL A 95 5.13 6.41 18.75
C VAL A 95 4.76 5.40 19.82
N ILE A 96 3.56 5.53 20.35
CA ILE A 96 3.05 4.65 21.39
C ILE A 96 2.01 3.74 20.76
N ILE A 97 2.22 2.43 20.87
CA ILE A 97 1.30 1.41 20.34
C ILE A 97 0.67 0.68 21.50
N ALA A 98 -0.66 0.76 21.55
CA ALA A 98 -1.48 0.02 22.50
C ALA A 98 -2.12 -1.21 21.85
N PRO A 99 -2.28 -2.33 22.57
CA PRO A 99 -3.13 -3.40 22.12
C PRO A 99 -4.60 -2.95 22.11
N LEU A 100 -5.36 -3.41 21.12
CA LEU A 100 -6.82 -3.26 21.13
C LEU A 100 -7.43 -4.11 22.24
N PRO A 101 -8.62 -3.73 22.78
CA PRO A 101 -9.37 -4.59 23.70
C PRO A 101 -9.57 -5.96 23.03
N ASP A 102 -9.25 -7.03 23.76
CA ASP A 102 -9.37 -8.42 23.31
C ASP A 102 -8.52 -8.80 22.06
N ASP A 103 -7.58 -7.96 21.67
CA ASP A 103 -6.70 -8.24 20.52
C ASP A 103 -5.23 -8.28 20.95
N TYR A 104 -4.46 -9.10 20.24
CA TYR A 104 -3.04 -9.18 20.43
C TYR A 104 -2.34 -7.99 19.75
N LEU A 105 -1.28 -7.53 20.35
CA LEU A 105 -0.40 -6.47 19.83
C LEU A 105 0.03 -6.71 18.36
N ASP A 106 0.00 -7.97 17.93
CA ASP A 106 0.37 -8.36 16.56
C ASP A 106 -0.44 -7.69 15.46
N ASN A 107 -1.75 -7.52 15.64
CA ASN A 107 -2.60 -6.90 14.63
C ASN A 107 -2.29 -5.40 14.54
N THR A 108 -2.13 -4.73 15.66
CA THR A 108 -1.73 -3.33 15.72
C THR A 108 -0.35 -3.14 15.11
N MET A 109 0.60 -4.05 15.37
CA MET A 109 1.94 -4.02 14.77
C MET A 109 1.91 -4.27 13.25
N LYS A 110 1.01 -5.09 12.74
CA LYS A 110 0.83 -5.27 11.28
C LYS A 110 0.36 -3.98 10.62
N VAL A 111 -0.61 -3.28 11.24
CA VAL A 111 -1.11 -1.98 10.75
C VAL A 111 0.01 -0.94 10.79
N TRP A 112 0.74 -0.85 11.89
CA TRP A 112 1.90 0.02 12.03
C TRP A 112 2.92 -0.19 10.91
N ARG A 113 3.40 -1.42 10.74
CA ARG A 113 4.42 -1.77 9.73
C ARG A 113 3.94 -1.52 8.31
N ARG A 114 2.66 -1.76 8.05
CA ARG A 114 2.09 -1.70 6.69
C ARG A 114 1.73 -0.29 6.24
N TYR A 115 1.22 0.55 7.14
CA TYR A 115 0.63 1.83 6.78
C TYR A 115 1.38 3.04 7.35
N ILE A 116 1.75 3.02 8.61
CA ILE A 116 2.27 4.20 9.31
C ILE A 116 3.78 4.33 9.15
N LYS A 117 4.53 3.27 9.41
CA LYS A 117 6.00 3.27 9.32
C LYS A 117 6.53 3.77 7.97
N PRO A 118 5.99 3.36 6.79
CA PRO A 118 6.49 3.83 5.51
C PRO A 118 6.33 5.34 5.31
N VAL A 119 5.25 5.92 5.84
CA VAL A 119 4.99 7.37 5.73
C VAL A 119 5.98 8.16 6.59
N ILE A 120 6.20 7.74 7.84
CA ILE A 120 7.17 8.37 8.74
C ILE A 120 8.59 8.27 8.17
N HIS A 121 8.93 7.12 7.61
CA HIS A 121 10.24 6.93 6.95
C HIS A 121 10.38 7.82 5.71
N ALA A 122 9.33 7.96 4.89
CA ALA A 122 9.35 8.86 3.73
C ALA A 122 9.47 10.33 4.15
N ALA A 123 8.90 10.70 5.30
CA ALA A 123 9.06 12.02 5.91
C ALA A 123 10.45 12.25 6.53
N GLY A 124 11.35 11.26 6.53
CA GLY A 124 12.69 11.38 7.11
C GLY A 124 12.70 11.64 8.62
N LEU A 125 11.60 11.35 9.31
CA LEU A 125 11.48 11.54 10.74
C LEU A 125 12.08 10.36 11.50
N ASP A 126 12.92 10.67 12.50
CA ASP A 126 13.38 9.66 13.45
C ASP A 126 12.27 9.38 14.48
N TYR A 127 12.10 8.13 14.85
CA TYR A 127 11.08 7.74 15.81
C TYR A 127 11.58 6.72 16.83
N SER A 128 11.01 6.79 18.03
CA SER A 128 11.12 5.77 19.06
C SER A 128 9.77 5.09 19.25
N LEU A 129 9.79 3.76 19.31
CA LEU A 129 8.59 2.95 19.48
C LEU A 129 8.47 2.51 20.93
N VAL A 130 7.34 2.81 21.54
CA VAL A 130 6.97 2.35 22.89
C VAL A 130 5.76 1.42 22.75
N LEU A 131 5.91 0.20 23.21
CA LEU A 131 4.87 -0.82 23.19
C LEU A 131 4.22 -0.86 24.58
N GLY A 132 2.92 -0.65 24.64
CA GLY A 132 2.15 -0.84 25.87
C GLY A 132 1.68 -2.29 25.98
N ASP A 133 2.01 -2.94 27.08
CA ASP A 133 1.58 -4.33 27.33
C ASP A 133 0.10 -4.42 27.75
N GLU A 134 -0.40 -3.38 28.44
CA GLU A 134 -1.76 -3.34 28.95
C GLU A 134 -2.41 -1.97 28.77
N GLN A 135 -3.74 -1.95 28.64
CA GLN A 135 -4.50 -0.71 28.66
C GLN A 135 -4.37 -0.03 30.02
N GLY A 136 -4.03 1.25 30.00
CA GLY A 136 -3.85 2.04 31.23
C GLY A 136 -2.39 2.26 31.63
N LYS A 137 -1.52 1.28 31.53
CA LYS A 137 -0.08 1.42 31.80
C LYS A 137 0.62 2.43 30.91
N ILE A 138 0.15 2.61 29.68
CA ILE A 138 0.69 3.62 28.75
C ILE A 138 0.56 5.01 29.33
N ARG A 139 -0.52 5.30 30.06
CA ARG A 139 -0.74 6.61 30.67
C ARG A 139 0.28 6.89 31.77
N GLU A 140 0.60 5.88 32.58
CA GLU A 140 1.63 5.95 33.61
C GLU A 140 3.02 6.12 32.98
N GLN A 141 3.36 5.31 31.99
CA GLN A 141 4.64 5.41 31.27
C GLN A 141 4.87 6.79 30.62
N ILE A 142 3.80 7.42 30.11
CA ILE A 142 3.91 8.77 29.54
C ILE A 142 4.06 9.81 30.63
N ALA A 143 3.37 9.64 31.76
CA ALA A 143 3.46 10.57 32.88
C ALA A 143 4.83 10.55 33.56
N ASP A 144 5.48 9.38 33.59
CA ASP A 144 6.83 9.22 34.17
C ASP A 144 7.94 9.78 33.28
N GLU A 145 7.67 9.99 31.98
CA GLU A 145 8.65 10.45 31.00
C GLU A 145 8.52 11.95 30.64
N LEU A 146 7.47 12.62 31.12
CA LEU A 146 7.25 14.07 30.93
C LEU A 146 7.83 14.85 32.09
#